data_e44bb793a992fce5c00b68f756ed22e6
#
_entry.id   e44bb793a992fce5c00b68f756ed22e6
#
_cell.length_a   1.000
_cell.length_b   1.000
_cell.length_c   1.000
_cell.angle_alpha   90.00
_cell.angle_beta   90.00
_cell.angle_gamma   90.00
#
_symmetry.space_group_name_H-M   'P 1'
#
loop_
_entity.id
_entity.type
_entity.pdbx_description
1 polymer ?
#
loop_
_entity_poly.entity_id
_entity_poly.type
_entity_poly.pdbx_seq_one_letter_code
_entity_poly.pdbx_strand_id
1 'polypeptide(L)'
;CAGKPPRVGKRALVIGAGFTAFDCARSALRLGAEDVTICLRRTEGDLVVTKDEVIETKTEGVKLASLMLSRKILGKDRVEGVEFVRTRPGEKKGKGEIVAIEGSEFVLPADAVIVATGQRPEPLRLAMGTKSDEVLKADSNSFASSMKGLYVAGDYLTGPSTVIQAVGMGRRAAERIVRDLTGKPFREKTVRMEETEITDRSRAWDYIPRQEMPTVRPVQDRFRTPSIEVETGLSPDQAQEESKRCYLCYLHYEIDIKRCIYCRYCIDVAPRDCIKLVKEVKTNEAGAITGFTETTRWAEVNAVMIDNSRCIRCGECMRVCPVNCISVTRVELTERLVQGGDHV
;
A
#
# COMPACT_ATOMS: atom_id res chain seq x y z
N CYS A 1 -16.09 20.63 5.98
CA CYS A 1 -17.31 20.96 5.27
C CYS A 1 -18.25 21.68 6.23
N ALA A 2 -18.45 23.01 6.03
CA ALA A 2 -19.32 23.84 6.89
C ALA A 2 -20.77 23.86 6.41
N GLY A 3 -21.32 22.72 5.99
CA GLY A 3 -22.69 22.61 5.50
C GLY A 3 -23.56 21.70 6.39
N LYS A 4 -24.87 21.80 6.23
CA LYS A 4 -25.79 20.85 6.84
C LYS A 4 -25.48 19.45 6.32
N PRO A 5 -25.47 18.39 7.18
CA PRO A 5 -25.26 17.04 6.73
C PRO A 5 -26.29 16.67 5.64
N PRO A 6 -25.90 15.89 4.62
CA PRO A 6 -26.84 15.45 3.60
C PRO A 6 -27.94 14.57 4.20
N ARG A 7 -29.11 14.59 3.64
CA ARG A 7 -30.18 13.66 4.00
C ARG A 7 -30.05 12.39 3.19
N VAL A 8 -29.79 11.28 3.85
CA VAL A 8 -29.55 9.96 3.20
C VAL A 8 -30.79 9.06 3.18
N GLY A 9 -31.90 9.52 3.82
CA GLY A 9 -33.10 8.69 3.95
C GLY A 9 -32.88 7.44 4.80
N LYS A 10 -33.75 6.44 4.63
CA LYS A 10 -33.67 5.18 5.37
C LYS A 10 -32.81 4.12 4.66
N ARG A 11 -32.87 4.08 3.33
CA ARG A 11 -32.23 3.09 2.47
C ARG A 11 -31.21 3.79 1.57
N ALA A 12 -29.94 3.48 1.75
CA ALA A 12 -28.86 4.03 0.92
C ALA A 12 -28.15 2.92 0.15
N LEU A 13 -28.01 3.10 -1.15
CA LEU A 13 -27.21 2.23 -2.01
C LEU A 13 -25.90 2.96 -2.35
N VAL A 14 -24.77 2.28 -2.12
CA VAL A 14 -23.45 2.78 -2.47
C VAL A 14 -22.89 1.97 -3.63
N ILE A 15 -22.64 2.61 -4.76
CA ILE A 15 -22.12 1.95 -5.97
C ILE A 15 -20.61 2.13 -6.01
N GLY A 16 -19.85 1.09 -5.75
CA GLY A 16 -18.38 1.13 -5.74
C GLY A 16 -17.76 -0.03 -4.99
N ALA A 17 -16.43 -0.18 -5.08
CA ALA A 17 -15.68 -1.29 -4.48
C ALA A 17 -14.35 -0.86 -3.85
N GLY A 18 -14.07 0.44 -3.78
CA GLY A 18 -12.88 1.02 -3.17
C GLY A 18 -13.13 1.56 -1.78
N PHE A 19 -12.09 1.99 -1.07
CA PHE A 19 -12.18 2.58 0.27
C PHE A 19 -13.24 3.67 0.38
N THR A 20 -13.37 4.55 -0.62
CA THR A 20 -14.39 5.59 -0.66
C THR A 20 -15.81 5.03 -0.55
N ALA A 21 -16.10 3.87 -1.15
CA ALA A 21 -17.43 3.26 -1.05
C ALA A 21 -17.71 2.77 0.38
N PHE A 22 -16.70 2.21 1.04
CA PHE A 22 -16.80 1.76 2.43
C PHE A 22 -16.98 2.94 3.39
N ASP A 23 -16.18 4.00 3.24
CA ASP A 23 -16.32 5.24 4.02
C ASP A 23 -17.69 5.88 3.85
N CYS A 24 -18.18 5.96 2.61
CA CYS A 24 -19.51 6.50 2.32
C CYS A 24 -20.62 5.67 2.96
N ALA A 25 -20.51 4.35 2.91
CA ALA A 25 -21.53 3.46 3.49
C ALA A 25 -21.58 3.58 5.02
N ARG A 26 -20.44 3.54 5.68
CA ARG A 26 -20.32 3.74 7.14
C ARG A 26 -20.80 5.13 7.55
N SER A 27 -20.48 6.16 6.75
CA SER A 27 -20.97 7.52 6.98
C SER A 27 -22.47 7.64 6.81
N ALA A 28 -23.07 6.93 5.84
CA ALA A 28 -24.53 6.93 5.65
C ALA A 28 -25.25 6.37 6.88
N LEU A 29 -24.75 5.29 7.49
CA LEU A 29 -25.28 4.76 8.75
C LEU A 29 -25.21 5.81 9.88
N ARG A 30 -24.06 6.49 10.03
CA ARG A 30 -23.88 7.55 11.03
C ARG A 30 -24.77 8.76 10.80
N LEU A 31 -25.22 8.98 9.57
CA LEU A 31 -26.18 10.02 9.19
C LEU A 31 -27.65 9.57 9.34
N GLY A 32 -27.89 8.36 9.85
CA GLY A 32 -29.21 7.86 10.20
C GLY A 32 -29.88 6.99 9.14
N ALA A 33 -29.15 6.49 8.14
CA ALA A 33 -29.67 5.45 7.27
C ALA A 33 -29.85 4.14 8.07
N GLU A 34 -30.96 3.44 7.84
CA GLU A 34 -31.30 2.19 8.53
C GLU A 34 -30.82 0.95 7.76
N ASP A 35 -30.78 1.04 6.45
CA ASP A 35 -30.36 -0.02 5.54
C ASP A 35 -29.37 0.54 4.51
N VAL A 36 -28.10 0.10 4.61
CA VAL A 36 -27.05 0.53 3.70
C VAL A 36 -26.44 -0.67 3.01
N THR A 37 -26.42 -0.64 1.68
CA THR A 37 -25.85 -1.71 0.88
C THR A 37 -24.79 -1.18 -0.07
N ILE A 38 -23.59 -1.75 -0.03
CA ILE A 38 -22.54 -1.55 -1.04
C ILE A 38 -22.81 -2.51 -2.20
N CYS A 39 -22.99 -1.97 -3.39
CA CYS A 39 -23.28 -2.72 -4.61
C CYS A 39 -21.99 -2.93 -5.41
N LEU A 40 -21.57 -4.20 -5.52
CA LEU A 40 -20.31 -4.61 -6.13
C LEU A 40 -20.56 -5.26 -7.49
N ARG A 41 -19.87 -4.79 -8.53
CA ARG A 41 -19.94 -5.43 -9.85
C ARG A 41 -19.14 -6.73 -9.96
N ARG A 42 -18.32 -7.06 -8.94
CA ARG A 42 -17.49 -8.26 -8.80
C ARG A 42 -17.80 -8.97 -7.50
N THR A 43 -17.03 -10.00 -7.18
CA THR A 43 -17.13 -10.71 -5.90
C THR A 43 -16.43 -9.93 -4.77
N GLU A 44 -16.71 -10.29 -3.53
CA GLU A 44 -15.98 -9.75 -2.38
C GLU A 44 -14.48 -10.10 -2.42
N GLY A 45 -14.12 -11.23 -3.03
CA GLY A 45 -12.72 -11.64 -3.19
C GLY A 45 -11.89 -10.74 -4.11
N ASP A 46 -12.55 -9.92 -4.95
CA ASP A 46 -11.92 -8.97 -5.87
C ASP A 46 -11.74 -7.57 -5.26
N LEU A 47 -12.11 -7.38 -3.99
CA LEU A 47 -12.00 -6.10 -3.32
C LEU A 47 -10.54 -5.69 -3.13
N VAL A 48 -10.26 -4.41 -3.34
CA VAL A 48 -8.92 -3.81 -3.10
C VAL A 48 -8.75 -3.26 -1.68
N VAL A 49 -9.83 -3.20 -0.91
CA VAL A 49 -9.83 -2.81 0.49
C VAL A 49 -9.29 -3.93 1.37
N THR A 50 -8.77 -3.59 2.54
CA THR A 50 -8.24 -4.57 3.48
C THR A 50 -9.35 -5.48 4.04
N LYS A 51 -8.97 -6.68 4.46
CA LYS A 51 -9.93 -7.61 5.09
C LYS A 51 -10.54 -7.02 6.36
N ASP A 52 -9.74 -6.29 7.13
CA ASP A 52 -10.17 -5.65 8.37
C ASP A 52 -11.23 -4.59 8.09
N GLU A 53 -11.06 -3.76 7.05
CA GLU A 53 -12.07 -2.78 6.62
C GLU A 53 -13.39 -3.44 6.22
N VAL A 54 -13.33 -4.57 5.54
CA VAL A 54 -14.54 -5.34 5.18
C VAL A 54 -15.25 -5.86 6.43
N ILE A 55 -14.49 -6.42 7.37
CA ILE A 55 -15.03 -6.95 8.64
C ILE A 55 -15.67 -5.82 9.45
N GLU A 56 -14.97 -4.71 9.63
CA GLU A 56 -15.46 -3.55 10.38
C GLU A 56 -16.75 -2.97 9.78
N THR A 57 -16.77 -2.84 8.46
CA THR A 57 -17.94 -2.33 7.74
C THR A 57 -19.17 -3.24 7.91
N LYS A 58 -18.97 -4.55 7.82
CA LYS A 58 -20.04 -5.52 8.09
C LYS A 58 -20.49 -5.51 9.56
N THR A 59 -19.55 -5.35 10.48
CA THR A 59 -19.82 -5.26 11.93
C THR A 59 -20.68 -4.05 12.25
N GLU A 60 -20.50 -2.93 11.54
CA GLU A 60 -21.36 -1.75 11.66
C GLU A 60 -22.76 -1.93 11.03
N GLY A 61 -23.01 -3.01 10.32
CA GLY A 61 -24.33 -3.36 9.77
C GLY A 61 -24.49 -3.04 8.27
N VAL A 62 -23.42 -2.67 7.57
CA VAL A 62 -23.46 -2.48 6.11
C VAL A 62 -23.52 -3.84 5.41
N LYS A 63 -24.41 -3.93 4.43
CA LYS A 63 -24.54 -5.11 3.57
C LYS A 63 -23.64 -4.95 2.33
N LEU A 64 -23.06 -6.06 1.89
CA LEU A 64 -22.32 -6.15 0.62
C LEU A 64 -23.11 -7.04 -0.35
N ALA A 65 -23.46 -6.49 -1.51
CA ALA A 65 -24.18 -7.19 -2.55
C ALA A 65 -23.30 -7.28 -3.80
N SER A 66 -22.86 -8.50 -4.11
CA SER A 66 -21.91 -8.78 -5.19
C SER A 66 -22.59 -9.13 -6.51
N LEU A 67 -21.82 -9.06 -7.60
CA LEU A 67 -22.19 -9.48 -8.95
C LEU A 67 -23.43 -8.73 -9.49
N MET A 68 -23.44 -7.40 -9.31
CA MET A 68 -24.47 -6.54 -9.83
C MET A 68 -23.89 -5.26 -10.42
N LEU A 69 -24.36 -4.90 -11.60
CA LEU A 69 -23.98 -3.67 -12.30
C LEU A 69 -25.19 -2.74 -12.38
N SER A 70 -25.02 -1.52 -11.89
CA SER A 70 -26.06 -0.48 -11.98
C SER A 70 -26.27 -0.04 -13.42
N ARG A 71 -27.52 0.02 -13.85
CA ARG A 71 -27.95 0.46 -15.18
C ARG A 71 -28.56 1.83 -15.16
N LYS A 72 -29.51 2.06 -14.23
CA LYS A 72 -30.31 3.28 -14.21
C LYS A 72 -30.72 3.62 -12.78
N ILE A 73 -30.66 4.89 -12.42
CA ILE A 73 -31.27 5.42 -11.20
C ILE A 73 -32.71 5.75 -11.54
N LEU A 74 -33.62 5.28 -10.71
CA LEU A 74 -35.07 5.44 -10.90
C LEU A 74 -35.59 6.56 -9.99
N GLY A 75 -36.66 7.20 -10.47
CA GLY A 75 -37.34 8.32 -9.82
C GLY A 75 -37.34 9.58 -10.68
N LYS A 76 -38.25 10.49 -10.43
CA LYS A 76 -38.37 11.74 -11.19
C LYS A 76 -37.85 12.93 -10.40
N ASP A 77 -38.44 13.22 -9.25
CA ASP A 77 -38.07 14.35 -8.40
C ASP A 77 -37.19 13.95 -7.23
N ARG A 78 -37.14 12.67 -6.94
CA ARG A 78 -36.31 12.03 -5.91
C ARG A 78 -35.90 10.63 -6.35
N VAL A 79 -34.86 10.10 -5.71
CA VAL A 79 -34.46 8.71 -5.91
C VAL A 79 -35.54 7.80 -5.33
N GLU A 80 -35.90 6.76 -6.08
CA GLU A 80 -36.85 5.72 -5.68
C GLU A 80 -36.18 4.33 -5.68
N GLY A 81 -35.11 4.16 -6.45
CA GLY A 81 -34.34 2.93 -6.53
C GLY A 81 -33.27 2.95 -7.62
N VAL A 82 -32.64 1.84 -7.79
CA VAL A 82 -31.66 1.59 -8.87
C VAL A 82 -31.98 0.28 -9.56
N GLU A 83 -31.99 0.31 -10.87
CA GLU A 83 -32.05 -0.87 -11.72
C GLU A 83 -30.64 -1.44 -11.86
N PHE A 84 -30.49 -2.71 -11.57
CA PHE A 84 -29.29 -3.50 -11.73
C PHE A 84 -29.48 -4.63 -12.70
N VAL A 85 -28.37 -5.12 -13.24
CA VAL A 85 -28.29 -6.38 -13.97
C VAL A 85 -27.26 -7.28 -13.28
N ARG A 86 -27.51 -8.57 -13.23
CA ARG A 86 -26.53 -9.54 -12.71
C ARG A 86 -25.29 -9.58 -13.58
N THR A 87 -24.14 -9.86 -12.97
CA THR A 87 -22.87 -9.98 -13.66
C THR A 87 -22.19 -11.31 -13.39
N ARG A 88 -21.32 -11.71 -14.27
CA ARG A 88 -20.40 -12.85 -14.10
C ARG A 88 -18.98 -12.45 -14.52
N PRO A 89 -17.94 -13.10 -13.95
CA PRO A 89 -16.58 -12.93 -14.45
C PRO A 89 -16.48 -13.32 -15.92
N GLY A 90 -15.74 -12.54 -16.71
CA GLY A 90 -15.39 -12.90 -18.09
C GLY A 90 -14.32 -13.99 -18.14
N GLU A 91 -14.08 -14.55 -19.33
CA GLU A 91 -13.19 -15.72 -19.53
C GLU A 91 -11.70 -15.40 -19.42
N LYS A 92 -11.28 -14.15 -19.52
CA LYS A 92 -9.86 -13.76 -19.42
C LYS A 92 -9.36 -13.78 -17.98
N LYS A 93 -8.35 -14.61 -17.70
CA LYS A 93 -7.62 -14.61 -16.42
C LYS A 93 -6.89 -13.27 -16.22
N GLY A 94 -7.16 -12.62 -15.10
CA GLY A 94 -6.57 -11.33 -14.71
C GLY A 94 -7.64 -10.38 -14.18
N LYS A 95 -7.44 -9.05 -14.20
CA LYS A 95 -8.49 -8.04 -13.89
C LYS A 95 -9.60 -8.13 -14.95
N GLY A 96 -10.27 -9.29 -14.94
CA GLY A 96 -11.14 -9.80 -15.99
C GLY A 96 -12.28 -8.86 -16.29
N GLU A 97 -12.66 -8.86 -17.55
CA GLU A 97 -13.87 -8.29 -18.07
C GLU A 97 -15.08 -8.79 -17.24
N ILE A 98 -16.00 -7.90 -16.98
CA ILE A 98 -17.25 -8.24 -16.30
C ILE A 98 -18.31 -8.27 -17.37
N VAL A 99 -19.00 -9.40 -17.44
CA VAL A 99 -20.07 -9.61 -18.43
C VAL A 99 -21.41 -9.49 -17.73
N ALA A 100 -22.26 -8.58 -18.23
CA ALA A 100 -23.64 -8.49 -17.78
C ALA A 100 -24.43 -9.69 -18.32
N ILE A 101 -25.35 -10.20 -17.51
CA ILE A 101 -26.25 -11.29 -17.88
C ILE A 101 -27.56 -10.66 -18.36
N GLU A 102 -27.82 -10.72 -19.67
CA GLU A 102 -29.04 -10.17 -20.26
C GLU A 102 -30.28 -10.88 -19.70
N GLY A 103 -31.37 -10.11 -19.49
CA GLY A 103 -32.62 -10.65 -18.95
C GLY A 103 -32.59 -10.89 -17.44
N SER A 104 -31.53 -10.41 -16.73
CA SER A 104 -31.40 -10.56 -15.27
C SER A 104 -31.62 -9.23 -14.53
N GLU A 105 -32.33 -8.29 -15.15
CA GLU A 105 -32.61 -6.99 -14.58
C GLU A 105 -33.48 -7.10 -13.32
N PHE A 106 -33.15 -6.31 -12.33
CA PHE A 106 -33.91 -6.20 -11.08
C PHE A 106 -33.74 -4.83 -10.45
N VAL A 107 -34.67 -4.45 -9.61
CA VAL A 107 -34.67 -3.14 -8.95
C VAL A 107 -34.42 -3.30 -7.46
N LEU A 108 -33.51 -2.51 -6.91
CA LEU A 108 -33.38 -2.31 -5.46
C LEU A 108 -33.94 -0.92 -5.12
N PRO A 109 -34.89 -0.86 -4.16
CA PRO A 109 -35.43 0.42 -3.71
C PRO A 109 -34.40 1.18 -2.89
N ALA A 110 -34.32 2.50 -3.07
CA ALA A 110 -33.43 3.39 -2.35
C ALA A 110 -34.00 4.77 -2.18
N ASP A 111 -33.64 5.42 -1.08
CA ASP A 111 -33.98 6.81 -0.81
C ASP A 111 -32.75 7.72 -1.14
N ALA A 112 -31.56 7.13 -1.18
CA ALA A 112 -30.32 7.78 -1.64
C ALA A 112 -29.42 6.81 -2.40
N VAL A 113 -28.69 7.35 -3.38
CA VAL A 113 -27.66 6.63 -4.13
C VAL A 113 -26.35 7.42 -4.05
N ILE A 114 -25.29 6.75 -3.62
CA ILE A 114 -23.96 7.32 -3.53
C ILE A 114 -23.07 6.62 -4.58
N VAL A 115 -22.57 7.40 -5.53
CA VAL A 115 -21.70 6.88 -6.59
C VAL A 115 -20.23 7.03 -6.18
N ALA A 116 -19.58 5.93 -5.88
CA ALA A 116 -18.18 5.84 -5.43
C ALA A 116 -17.32 4.96 -6.38
N THR A 117 -17.51 5.13 -7.70
CA THR A 117 -16.92 4.30 -8.74
C THR A 117 -15.52 4.72 -9.17
N GLY A 118 -14.92 5.68 -8.47
CA GLY A 118 -13.63 6.27 -8.76
C GLY A 118 -13.71 7.62 -9.43
N GLN A 119 -12.56 8.25 -9.56
CA GLN A 119 -12.43 9.59 -10.16
C GLN A 119 -11.44 9.52 -11.33
N ARG A 120 -11.54 10.47 -12.23
CA ARG A 120 -10.57 10.71 -13.30
C ARG A 120 -10.10 12.15 -13.20
N PRO A 121 -8.79 12.41 -13.45
CA PRO A 121 -8.30 13.77 -13.50
C PRO A 121 -9.00 14.53 -14.65
N GLU A 122 -9.38 15.77 -14.39
CA GLU A 122 -9.86 16.65 -15.44
C GLU A 122 -8.69 17.17 -16.28
N PRO A 123 -8.88 17.39 -17.59
CA PRO A 123 -7.89 18.04 -18.42
C PRO A 123 -7.57 19.43 -17.86
N LEU A 124 -6.30 19.72 -17.64
CA LEU A 124 -5.87 21.00 -17.13
C LEU A 124 -5.92 22.05 -18.26
N ARG A 125 -6.95 22.86 -18.26
CA ARG A 125 -7.07 24.01 -19.17
C ARG A 125 -6.21 25.17 -18.62
N LEU A 126 -4.90 25.09 -18.87
CA LEU A 126 -4.02 26.18 -18.53
C LEU A 126 -4.26 27.35 -19.52
N ALA A 127 -4.26 28.59 -19.02
CA ALA A 127 -4.36 29.81 -19.81
C ALA A 127 -3.25 29.96 -20.89
N MET A 128 -2.33 29.03 -20.93
CA MET A 128 -1.15 28.98 -21.83
C MET A 128 -1.43 28.27 -23.17
N GLY A 129 -2.69 28.17 -23.61
CA GLY A 129 -3.00 27.75 -24.98
C GLY A 129 -2.98 26.24 -25.26
N THR A 130 -3.15 25.39 -24.25
CA THR A 130 -3.38 23.95 -24.46
C THR A 130 -4.73 23.75 -25.12
N LYS A 131 -4.73 23.34 -26.37
CA LYS A 131 -5.94 23.05 -27.16
C LYS A 131 -6.47 21.62 -26.94
N SER A 132 -5.86 20.81 -26.07
CA SER A 132 -6.24 19.43 -25.92
C SER A 132 -7.15 19.23 -24.71
N ASP A 133 -8.26 18.56 -24.93
CA ASP A 133 -9.12 18.00 -23.86
C ASP A 133 -8.48 16.73 -23.25
N GLU A 134 -7.18 16.49 -23.49
CA GLU A 134 -6.45 15.36 -22.97
C GLU A 134 -5.84 15.67 -21.60
N VAL A 135 -5.81 14.66 -20.75
CA VAL A 135 -5.08 14.70 -19.48
C VAL A 135 -3.58 14.85 -19.78
N LEU A 136 -2.94 15.80 -19.13
CA LEU A 136 -1.52 16.08 -19.31
C LEU A 136 -0.69 14.86 -18.89
N LYS A 137 0.10 14.33 -19.80
CA LYS A 137 1.01 13.21 -19.54
C LYS A 137 2.35 13.71 -19.02
N ALA A 138 2.94 12.98 -18.09
CA ALA A 138 4.28 13.22 -17.59
C ALA A 138 5.02 11.90 -17.42
N ASP A 139 6.34 11.95 -17.45
CA ASP A 139 7.18 10.80 -17.15
C ASP A 139 7.14 10.47 -15.66
N SER A 140 6.95 9.21 -15.30
CA SER A 140 6.76 8.75 -13.93
C SER A 140 8.02 8.87 -13.04
N ASN A 141 9.20 9.02 -13.64
CA ASN A 141 10.47 9.12 -12.89
C ASN A 141 10.90 10.58 -12.73
N SER A 142 10.75 11.38 -13.78
CA SER A 142 11.12 12.79 -13.77
C SER A 142 9.98 13.72 -13.38
N PHE A 143 8.73 13.24 -13.41
CA PHE A 143 7.52 14.02 -13.20
C PHE A 143 7.32 15.17 -14.22
N ALA A 144 8.25 15.33 -15.16
CA ALA A 144 8.20 16.38 -16.15
C ALA A 144 7.17 16.07 -17.23
N SER A 145 6.35 17.07 -17.56
CA SER A 145 5.42 17.00 -18.69
C SER A 145 6.12 17.38 -20.00
N SER A 146 5.38 17.27 -21.11
CA SER A 146 5.83 17.80 -22.40
C SER A 146 5.99 19.33 -22.42
N MET A 147 5.43 20.04 -21.44
CA MET A 147 5.53 21.49 -21.32
C MET A 147 6.70 21.83 -20.37
N LYS A 148 7.66 22.62 -20.86
CA LYS A 148 8.82 23.03 -20.07
C LYS A 148 8.40 23.77 -18.79
N GLY A 149 8.94 23.34 -17.65
CA GLY A 149 8.67 23.93 -16.34
C GLY A 149 7.36 23.46 -15.69
N LEU A 150 6.62 22.54 -16.31
CA LEU A 150 5.41 21.96 -15.74
C LEU A 150 5.65 20.51 -15.34
N TYR A 151 5.38 20.22 -14.08
CA TYR A 151 5.54 18.90 -13.47
C TYR A 151 4.20 18.37 -12.98
N VAL A 152 4.03 17.05 -13.02
CA VAL A 152 2.78 16.37 -12.65
C VAL A 152 3.09 15.25 -11.67
N ALA A 153 2.36 15.17 -10.56
CA ALA A 153 2.54 14.16 -9.52
C ALA A 153 1.20 13.77 -8.86
N GLY A 154 1.24 12.74 -8.02
CA GLY A 154 0.08 12.25 -7.29
C GLY A 154 -0.98 11.63 -8.19
N ASP A 155 -2.23 11.65 -7.74
CA ASP A 155 -3.35 11.00 -8.40
C ASP A 155 -3.63 11.53 -9.81
N TYR A 156 -3.17 12.73 -10.13
CA TYR A 156 -3.29 13.26 -11.49
C TYR A 156 -2.45 12.43 -12.47
N LEU A 157 -1.27 11.96 -12.05
CA LEU A 157 -0.36 11.16 -12.89
C LEU A 157 -0.73 9.67 -12.91
N THR A 158 -1.10 9.11 -11.76
CA THR A 158 -1.28 7.66 -11.60
C THR A 158 -2.73 7.21 -11.63
N GLY A 159 -3.68 8.13 -11.54
CA GLY A 159 -5.04 7.85 -11.13
C GLY A 159 -5.14 7.72 -9.60
N PRO A 160 -6.35 7.50 -9.06
CA PRO A 160 -6.58 7.41 -7.63
C PRO A 160 -5.66 6.41 -6.93
N SER A 161 -4.96 6.87 -5.89
CA SER A 161 -4.00 6.11 -5.11
C SER A 161 -4.15 6.38 -3.61
N THR A 162 -3.16 6.02 -2.80
CA THR A 162 -3.17 6.32 -1.37
C THR A 162 -2.55 7.69 -1.09
N VAL A 163 -2.98 8.32 0.01
CA VAL A 163 -2.41 9.60 0.48
C VAL A 163 -0.90 9.53 0.60
N ILE A 164 -0.37 8.43 1.15
CA ILE A 164 1.08 8.27 1.34
C ILE A 164 1.84 8.19 0.00
N GLN A 165 1.23 7.59 -1.02
CA GLN A 165 1.81 7.58 -2.37
C GLN A 165 1.82 8.98 -2.98
N ALA A 166 0.73 9.74 -2.86
CA ALA A 166 0.65 11.10 -3.34
C ALA A 166 1.68 12.02 -2.65
N VAL A 167 1.82 11.92 -1.32
CA VAL A 167 2.85 12.64 -0.55
C VAL A 167 4.26 12.27 -1.00
N GLY A 168 4.54 10.96 -1.16
CA GLY A 168 5.84 10.48 -1.63
C GLY A 168 6.17 10.95 -3.04
N MET A 169 5.18 11.00 -3.93
CA MET A 169 5.36 11.52 -5.28
C MET A 169 5.58 13.03 -5.28
N GLY A 170 4.81 13.79 -4.48
CA GLY A 170 5.00 15.23 -4.32
C GLY A 170 6.42 15.59 -3.84
N ARG A 171 6.94 14.83 -2.84
CA ARG A 171 8.31 14.97 -2.36
C ARG A 171 9.34 14.75 -3.49
N ARG A 172 9.21 13.65 -4.24
CA ARG A 172 10.14 13.34 -5.34
C ARG A 172 10.06 14.36 -6.48
N ALA A 173 8.86 14.83 -6.80
CA ALA A 173 8.65 15.87 -7.78
C ALA A 173 9.34 17.19 -7.35
N ALA A 174 9.20 17.60 -6.08
CA ALA A 174 9.87 18.77 -5.55
C ALA A 174 11.41 18.64 -5.59
N GLU A 175 11.95 17.47 -5.21
CA GLU A 175 13.39 17.17 -5.32
C GLU A 175 13.89 17.26 -6.77
N ARG A 176 13.06 16.82 -7.73
CA ARG A 176 13.36 16.93 -9.15
C ARG A 176 13.33 18.37 -9.64
N ILE A 177 12.32 19.14 -9.27
CA ILE A 177 12.20 20.57 -9.63
C ILE A 177 13.43 21.35 -9.13
N VAL A 178 13.82 21.14 -7.86
CA VAL A 178 15.02 21.81 -7.32
C VAL A 178 16.27 21.45 -8.13
N ARG A 179 16.44 20.19 -8.47
CA ARG A 179 17.58 19.76 -9.30
C ARG A 179 17.57 20.40 -10.68
N ASP A 180 16.41 20.48 -11.34
CA ASP A 180 16.28 21.05 -12.67
C ASP A 180 16.52 22.58 -12.67
N LEU A 181 16.16 23.26 -11.59
CA LEU A 181 16.35 24.72 -11.45
C LEU A 181 17.76 25.11 -10.98
N THR A 182 18.36 24.32 -10.09
CA THR A 182 19.61 24.69 -9.43
C THR A 182 20.82 23.86 -9.88
N GLY A 183 20.62 22.78 -10.61
CA GLY A 183 21.66 21.80 -10.94
C GLY A 183 22.15 20.98 -9.75
N LYS A 184 21.60 21.20 -8.54
CA LYS A 184 22.04 20.55 -7.30
C LYS A 184 20.94 19.65 -6.73
N PRO A 185 21.29 18.56 -6.02
CA PRO A 185 20.30 17.77 -5.32
C PRO A 185 19.71 18.55 -4.14
N PHE A 186 18.41 18.37 -3.87
CA PHE A 186 17.75 18.98 -2.71
C PHE A 186 18.26 18.40 -1.38
N ARG A 187 18.62 17.12 -1.40
CA ARG A 187 19.18 16.41 -0.24
C ARG A 187 20.39 15.61 -0.66
N GLU A 188 21.37 15.61 0.20
CA GLU A 188 22.48 14.67 0.13
C GLU A 188 22.16 13.49 1.04
N LYS A 189 22.35 12.30 0.50
CA LYS A 189 22.20 11.05 1.24
C LYS A 189 23.58 10.46 1.47
N THR A 190 23.93 10.28 2.72
CA THR A 190 25.15 9.60 3.11
C THR A 190 24.78 8.26 3.74
N VAL A 191 25.33 7.20 3.22
CA VAL A 191 25.23 5.86 3.78
C VAL A 191 26.54 5.58 4.51
N ARG A 192 26.47 5.36 5.80
CA ARG A 192 27.58 4.89 6.63
C ARG A 192 27.37 3.39 6.90
N MET A 193 28.40 2.63 6.66
CA MET A 193 28.41 1.19 6.93
C MET A 193 29.54 0.88 7.89
N GLU A 194 29.23 0.27 8.99
CA GLU A 194 30.21 -0.13 10.01
C GLU A 194 30.02 -1.59 10.37
N GLU A 195 31.09 -2.36 10.34
CA GLU A 195 31.07 -3.71 10.88
C GLU A 195 30.77 -3.65 12.39
N THR A 196 29.89 -4.49 12.86
CA THR A 196 29.47 -4.54 14.26
C THR A 196 29.39 -5.97 14.76
N GLU A 197 29.30 -6.11 16.05
CA GLU A 197 29.10 -7.42 16.65
C GLU A 197 27.67 -7.92 16.49
N ILE A 198 27.53 -9.25 16.55
CA ILE A 198 26.23 -9.91 16.56
C ILE A 198 25.42 -9.48 17.78
N THR A 199 24.15 -9.26 17.59
CA THR A 199 23.25 -8.98 18.72
C THR A 199 22.95 -10.29 19.47
N ASP A 200 22.83 -10.22 20.80
CA ASP A 200 22.41 -11.36 21.65
C ASP A 200 20.94 -11.74 21.45
N ARG A 201 20.31 -11.17 20.46
CA ARG A 201 18.92 -11.36 20.17
C ARG A 201 18.67 -12.65 19.41
N SER A 202 18.85 -13.79 20.10
CA SER A 202 18.41 -15.08 19.57
C SER A 202 16.90 -15.09 19.47
N ARG A 203 16.32 -15.36 18.32
CA ARG A 203 14.90 -15.67 18.03
C ARG A 203 13.82 -15.21 19.03
N ALA A 204 14.15 -14.48 20.10
CA ALA A 204 13.21 -14.13 21.17
C ALA A 204 11.94 -13.47 20.63
N TRP A 205 12.08 -12.65 19.61
CA TRP A 205 10.94 -11.96 18.99
C TRP A 205 9.95 -12.92 18.28
N ASP A 206 10.37 -14.09 17.80
CA ASP A 206 9.47 -15.08 17.19
C ASP A 206 8.53 -15.70 18.22
N TYR A 207 8.92 -15.70 19.48
CA TYR A 207 8.15 -16.23 20.61
C TYR A 207 7.35 -15.16 21.35
N ILE A 208 7.58 -13.87 21.05
CA ILE A 208 6.80 -12.77 21.61
C ILE A 208 5.49 -12.69 20.83
N PRO A 209 4.33 -12.94 21.45
CA PRO A 209 3.06 -12.84 20.76
C PRO A 209 2.81 -11.40 20.30
N ARG A 210 2.20 -11.26 19.13
CA ARG A 210 1.74 -9.97 18.67
C ARG A 210 0.71 -9.43 19.66
N GLN A 211 0.84 -8.15 20.02
CA GLN A 211 -0.18 -7.49 20.82
C GLN A 211 -1.49 -7.47 20.01
N GLU A 212 -2.59 -7.75 20.68
CA GLU A 212 -3.90 -7.56 20.07
C GLU A 212 -4.06 -6.08 19.71
N MET A 213 -4.53 -5.85 18.50
CA MET A 213 -4.86 -4.49 18.09
C MET A 213 -5.88 -3.91 19.07
N PRO A 214 -5.67 -2.68 19.51
CA PRO A 214 -6.52 -2.11 20.53
C PRO A 214 -7.96 -2.06 20.05
N THR A 215 -8.79 -2.18 21.01
CA THR A 215 -10.23 -2.30 20.91
C THR A 215 -10.79 -1.22 20.00
N VAL A 216 -11.28 -1.65 18.87
CA VAL A 216 -12.18 -0.85 18.08
C VAL A 216 -13.37 -0.51 18.98
N ARG A 217 -13.67 0.75 19.15
CA ARG A 217 -14.78 1.20 20.00
C ARG A 217 -16.06 0.46 19.66
N PRO A 218 -16.90 0.09 20.65
CA PRO A 218 -18.18 -0.57 20.41
C PRO A 218 -19.02 0.18 19.36
N VAL A 219 -19.68 -0.54 18.48
CA VAL A 219 -20.47 0.02 17.37
C VAL A 219 -21.46 1.06 17.86
N GLN A 220 -22.10 0.83 19.00
CA GLN A 220 -23.07 1.76 19.61
C GLN A 220 -22.44 3.13 19.94
N ASP A 221 -21.21 3.16 20.39
CA ASP A 221 -20.52 4.40 20.71
C ASP A 221 -20.15 5.19 19.44
N ARG A 222 -19.80 4.46 18.37
CA ARG A 222 -19.53 5.05 17.04
C ARG A 222 -20.74 5.79 16.46
N PHE A 223 -21.95 5.28 16.71
CA PHE A 223 -23.19 5.93 16.27
C PHE A 223 -23.63 7.08 17.18
N ARG A 224 -23.41 6.96 18.49
CA ARG A 224 -23.72 8.03 19.45
C ARG A 224 -22.84 9.26 19.26
N THR A 225 -21.56 9.05 18.94
CA THR A 225 -20.57 10.10 18.76
C THR A 225 -19.82 9.88 17.45
N PRO A 226 -20.37 10.34 16.30
CA PRO A 226 -19.80 10.06 14.97
C PRO A 226 -18.36 10.54 14.76
N SER A 227 -17.87 11.47 15.59
CA SER A 227 -16.50 11.98 15.57
C SER A 227 -15.54 11.23 16.49
N ILE A 228 -16.00 10.18 17.19
CA ILE A 228 -15.14 9.42 18.06
C ILE A 228 -14.10 8.64 17.26
N GLU A 229 -12.87 8.62 17.77
CA GLU A 229 -11.81 7.79 17.22
C GLU A 229 -12.19 6.31 17.40
N VAL A 230 -12.25 5.58 16.30
CA VAL A 230 -12.69 4.17 16.29
C VAL A 230 -11.55 3.25 16.73
N GLU A 231 -10.35 3.45 16.20
CA GLU A 231 -9.15 2.71 16.57
C GLU A 231 -8.38 3.49 17.63
N THR A 232 -8.20 2.93 18.82
CA THR A 232 -7.66 3.67 19.97
C THR A 232 -6.15 3.63 20.08
N GLY A 233 -5.45 2.90 19.21
CA GLY A 233 -3.99 2.75 19.29
C GLY A 233 -3.52 1.88 20.47
N LEU A 234 -2.25 1.52 20.52
CA LEU A 234 -1.66 0.75 21.61
C LEU A 234 -1.44 1.66 22.84
N SER A 235 -1.62 1.12 24.04
CA SER A 235 -1.15 1.79 25.24
C SER A 235 0.38 1.91 25.23
N PRO A 236 0.98 2.82 26.04
CA PRO A 236 2.44 2.91 26.14
C PRO A 236 3.10 1.56 26.48
N ASP A 237 2.52 0.79 27.39
CA ASP A 237 3.05 -0.52 27.79
C ASP A 237 2.93 -1.54 26.66
N GLN A 238 1.80 -1.59 25.98
CA GLN A 238 1.61 -2.44 24.81
C GLN A 238 2.57 -2.07 23.66
N ALA A 239 2.78 -0.78 23.42
CA ALA A 239 3.72 -0.30 22.43
C ALA A 239 5.16 -0.68 22.78
N GLN A 240 5.53 -0.62 24.07
CA GLN A 240 6.84 -1.05 24.54
C GLN A 240 7.04 -2.55 24.35
N GLU A 241 6.04 -3.38 24.68
CA GLU A 241 6.11 -4.83 24.44
C GLU A 241 6.19 -5.16 22.96
N GLU A 242 5.37 -4.49 22.11
CA GLU A 242 5.41 -4.70 20.67
C GLU A 242 6.75 -4.26 20.06
N SER A 243 7.40 -3.24 20.61
CA SER A 243 8.73 -2.78 20.15
C SER A 243 9.82 -3.85 20.30
N LYS A 244 9.66 -4.80 21.22
CA LYS A 244 10.59 -5.94 21.40
C LYS A 244 10.60 -6.86 20.18
N ARG A 245 9.62 -6.76 19.30
CA ARG A 245 9.50 -7.49 18.04
C ARG A 245 10.22 -6.82 16.86
N CYS A 246 11.00 -5.77 17.12
CA CYS A 246 11.75 -5.03 16.11
C CYS A 246 12.71 -5.96 15.33
N TYR A 247 12.72 -5.88 14.00
CA TYR A 247 13.55 -6.69 13.12
C TYR A 247 15.01 -6.21 12.98
N LEU A 248 15.38 -5.11 13.62
CA LEU A 248 16.72 -4.51 13.52
C LEU A 248 17.16 -4.32 12.05
N CYS A 249 16.30 -3.74 11.21
CA CYS A 249 16.52 -3.65 9.76
C CYS A 249 17.73 -2.82 9.35
N TYR A 250 18.33 -2.08 10.27
CA TYR A 250 19.60 -1.36 10.08
C TYR A 250 20.83 -2.28 10.14
N LEU A 251 20.65 -3.55 10.53
CA LEU A 251 21.72 -4.57 10.48
C LEU A 251 21.59 -5.38 9.21
N HIS A 252 22.68 -5.45 8.45
CA HIS A 252 22.81 -6.27 7.25
C HIS A 252 23.78 -7.40 7.48
N TYR A 253 23.37 -8.61 7.16
CA TYR A 253 24.19 -9.81 7.23
C TYR A 253 24.67 -10.18 5.84
N GLU A 254 25.96 -10.47 5.72
CA GLU A 254 26.62 -10.81 4.46
C GLU A 254 27.49 -12.05 4.60
N ILE A 255 27.61 -12.82 3.53
CA ILE A 255 28.47 -14.00 3.46
C ILE A 255 29.64 -13.68 2.53
N ASP A 256 30.86 -13.73 3.05
CA ASP A 256 32.06 -13.70 2.22
C ASP A 256 32.21 -15.04 1.48
N ILE A 257 31.82 -15.04 0.21
CA ILE A 257 31.84 -16.23 -0.63
C ILE A 257 33.27 -16.77 -0.89
N LYS A 258 34.33 -15.95 -0.74
CA LYS A 258 35.73 -16.38 -0.88
C LYS A 258 36.17 -17.22 0.30
N ARG A 259 35.58 -17.03 1.47
CA ARG A 259 35.88 -17.78 2.70
C ARG A 259 34.87 -18.90 2.94
N CYS A 260 33.69 -18.83 2.30
CA CYS A 260 32.62 -19.80 2.48
C CYS A 260 33.01 -21.18 1.95
N ILE A 261 32.90 -22.21 2.78
CA ILE A 261 33.16 -23.61 2.42
C ILE A 261 31.91 -24.37 2.00
N TYR A 262 30.80 -23.69 1.84
CA TYR A 262 29.49 -24.24 1.39
C TYR A 262 28.97 -25.40 2.27
N CYS A 263 29.21 -25.38 3.59
CA CYS A 263 28.84 -26.46 4.53
C CYS A 263 27.33 -26.55 4.85
N ARG A 264 26.49 -25.57 4.45
CA ARG A 264 25.04 -25.47 4.67
C ARG A 264 24.60 -25.16 6.10
N TYR A 265 25.41 -25.23 7.12
CA TYR A 265 24.96 -25.03 8.51
C TYR A 265 24.13 -23.74 8.70
N CYS A 266 24.52 -22.65 8.03
CA CYS A 266 23.79 -21.40 8.09
C CYS A 266 22.37 -21.51 7.48
N ILE A 267 22.20 -22.34 6.45
CA ILE A 267 20.88 -22.57 5.81
C ILE A 267 19.99 -23.38 6.73
N ASP A 268 20.55 -24.45 7.34
CA ASP A 268 19.78 -25.39 8.17
C ASP A 268 19.24 -24.72 9.46
N VAL A 269 19.95 -23.72 9.99
CA VAL A 269 19.49 -22.98 11.18
C VAL A 269 18.70 -21.70 10.87
N ALA A 270 18.73 -21.24 9.63
CA ALA A 270 18.09 -19.98 9.26
C ALA A 270 16.56 -20.10 9.32
N PRO A 271 15.90 -19.36 10.19
CA PRO A 271 14.44 -19.27 10.14
C PRO A 271 14.03 -18.48 8.90
N ARG A 272 12.84 -18.73 8.39
CA ARG A 272 12.22 -17.98 7.29
C ARG A 272 12.87 -18.10 5.92
N ASP A 273 13.69 -19.12 5.70
CA ASP A 273 14.27 -19.37 4.38
C ASP A 273 14.91 -18.11 3.78
N CYS A 274 15.74 -17.43 4.59
CA CYS A 274 16.37 -16.17 4.20
C CYS A 274 17.78 -16.35 3.61
N ILE A 275 18.37 -17.56 3.65
CA ILE A 275 19.67 -17.84 3.04
C ILE A 275 19.45 -18.62 1.75
N LYS A 276 19.94 -18.05 0.65
CA LYS A 276 19.66 -18.51 -0.70
C LYS A 276 20.91 -19.05 -1.38
N LEU A 277 20.76 -20.19 -2.06
CA LEU A 277 21.74 -20.69 -3.01
C LEU A 277 21.49 -20.04 -4.35
N VAL A 278 22.47 -19.33 -4.87
CA VAL A 278 22.33 -18.48 -6.05
C VAL A 278 23.19 -18.99 -7.19
N LYS A 279 22.58 -19.19 -8.35
CA LYS A 279 23.23 -19.53 -9.61
C LYS A 279 23.79 -18.30 -10.32
N GLU A 280 23.02 -17.22 -10.32
CA GLU A 280 23.35 -16.00 -11.06
C GLU A 280 22.91 -14.77 -10.28
N VAL A 281 23.77 -13.77 -10.23
CA VAL A 281 23.49 -12.45 -9.66
C VAL A 281 23.45 -11.45 -10.80
N LYS A 282 22.40 -10.67 -10.89
CA LYS A 282 22.22 -9.58 -11.88
C LYS A 282 22.60 -8.27 -11.23
N THR A 283 23.46 -7.51 -11.87
CA THR A 283 23.88 -6.19 -11.42
C THR A 283 23.56 -5.13 -12.48
N ASN A 284 23.37 -3.88 -12.06
CA ASN A 284 23.32 -2.74 -12.96
C ASN A 284 24.72 -2.21 -13.28
N GLU A 285 24.81 -1.16 -14.10
CA GLU A 285 26.09 -0.52 -14.49
C GLU A 285 26.89 0.03 -13.31
N ALA A 286 26.23 0.35 -12.20
CA ALA A 286 26.86 0.81 -10.96
C ALA A 286 27.31 -0.35 -10.04
N GLY A 287 27.15 -1.63 -10.47
CA GLY A 287 27.48 -2.81 -9.69
C GLY A 287 26.45 -3.19 -8.61
N ALA A 288 25.33 -2.46 -8.52
CA ALA A 288 24.28 -2.79 -7.55
C ALA A 288 23.47 -4.01 -7.99
N ILE A 289 23.20 -4.92 -7.06
CA ILE A 289 22.41 -6.14 -7.31
C ILE A 289 20.97 -5.73 -7.63
N THR A 290 20.49 -6.11 -8.81
CA THR A 290 19.12 -5.85 -9.29
C THR A 290 18.24 -7.10 -9.25
N GLY A 291 18.84 -8.27 -9.05
CA GLY A 291 18.14 -9.54 -8.95
C GLY A 291 19.10 -10.71 -8.87
N PHE A 292 18.56 -11.89 -8.63
CA PHE A 292 19.31 -13.13 -8.61
C PHE A 292 18.43 -14.30 -9.06
N THR A 293 19.08 -15.39 -9.48
CA THR A 293 18.42 -16.65 -9.83
C THR A 293 18.78 -17.70 -8.80
N GLU A 294 17.80 -18.22 -8.07
CA GLU A 294 17.99 -19.29 -7.09
C GLU A 294 18.22 -20.64 -7.78
N THR A 295 18.93 -21.55 -7.11
CA THR A 295 19.09 -22.93 -7.52
C THR A 295 19.02 -23.87 -6.32
N THR A 296 18.56 -25.08 -6.55
CA THR A 296 18.61 -26.18 -5.57
C THR A 296 19.72 -27.18 -5.88
N ARG A 297 20.40 -26.99 -7.03
CA ARG A 297 21.46 -27.89 -7.51
C ARG A 297 22.83 -27.38 -7.10
N TRP A 298 23.51 -28.11 -6.24
CA TRP A 298 24.85 -27.74 -5.74
C TRP A 298 25.87 -27.44 -6.84
N ALA A 299 25.85 -28.21 -7.92
CA ALA A 299 26.74 -27.99 -9.06
C ALA A 299 26.56 -26.64 -9.78
N GLU A 300 25.45 -25.95 -9.52
CA GLU A 300 25.13 -24.68 -10.14
C GLU A 300 25.30 -23.48 -9.18
N VAL A 301 25.71 -23.73 -7.94
CA VAL A 301 25.83 -22.66 -6.93
C VAL A 301 27.09 -21.84 -7.16
N ASN A 302 26.92 -20.58 -7.45
CA ASN A 302 28.00 -19.61 -7.60
C ASN A 302 28.11 -18.66 -6.39
N ALA A 303 27.04 -18.55 -5.60
CA ALA A 303 27.04 -17.74 -4.37
C ALA A 303 26.04 -18.27 -3.36
N VAL A 304 26.28 -17.94 -2.08
CA VAL A 304 25.29 -18.06 -1.00
C VAL A 304 24.99 -16.64 -0.53
N MET A 305 23.73 -16.25 -0.55
CA MET A 305 23.30 -14.90 -0.20
C MET A 305 22.33 -14.90 0.96
N ILE A 306 22.37 -13.84 1.76
CA ILE A 306 21.37 -13.57 2.78
C ILE A 306 20.38 -12.55 2.23
N ASP A 307 19.12 -12.96 2.08
CA ASP A 307 18.02 -12.04 1.79
C ASP A 307 17.70 -11.23 3.06
N ASN A 308 18.26 -10.04 3.13
CA ASN A 308 18.08 -9.15 4.26
C ASN A 308 16.64 -8.65 4.43
N SER A 309 15.77 -8.78 3.42
CA SER A 309 14.35 -8.47 3.53
C SER A 309 13.58 -9.52 4.34
N ARG A 310 14.05 -10.77 4.33
CA ARG A 310 13.48 -11.90 5.06
C ARG A 310 14.25 -12.24 6.34
N CYS A 311 15.50 -11.80 6.45
CA CYS A 311 16.35 -12.03 7.61
C CYS A 311 15.79 -11.37 8.86
N ILE A 312 15.71 -12.12 9.94
CA ILE A 312 15.20 -11.64 11.26
C ILE A 312 16.32 -11.21 12.21
N ARG A 313 17.55 -11.19 11.74
CA ARG A 313 18.74 -10.75 12.48
C ARG A 313 19.00 -11.53 13.79
N CYS A 314 18.62 -12.81 13.84
CA CYS A 314 18.84 -13.65 15.02
C CYS A 314 20.32 -14.04 15.22
N GLY A 315 21.15 -13.92 14.19
CA GLY A 315 22.58 -14.25 14.25
C GLY A 315 22.92 -15.75 14.28
N GLU A 316 21.94 -16.65 14.21
CA GLU A 316 22.20 -18.10 14.27
C GLU A 316 23.14 -18.57 13.17
N CYS A 317 23.01 -18.01 11.97
CA CYS A 317 23.92 -18.33 10.85
C CYS A 317 25.39 -18.02 11.15
N MET A 318 25.67 -16.94 11.90
CA MET A 318 27.05 -16.62 12.32
C MET A 318 27.56 -17.59 13.38
N ARG A 319 26.71 -17.94 14.36
CA ARG A 319 27.09 -18.84 15.47
C ARG A 319 27.50 -20.24 15.00
N VAL A 320 26.88 -20.72 13.92
CA VAL A 320 27.16 -22.06 13.39
C VAL A 320 28.21 -22.07 12.27
N CYS A 321 28.66 -20.90 11.82
CA CYS A 321 29.62 -20.83 10.72
C CYS A 321 31.04 -21.26 11.16
N PRO A 322 31.56 -22.43 10.70
CA PRO A 322 32.84 -22.95 11.18
C PRO A 322 34.06 -22.15 10.72
N VAL A 323 33.89 -21.32 9.70
CA VAL A 323 34.98 -20.51 9.10
C VAL A 323 34.76 -19.00 9.32
N ASN A 324 33.75 -18.60 10.09
CA ASN A 324 33.42 -17.20 10.41
C ASN A 324 33.39 -16.30 9.17
N CYS A 325 32.74 -16.77 8.10
CA CYS A 325 32.65 -16.03 6.84
C CYS A 325 31.40 -15.15 6.75
N ILE A 326 30.66 -15.05 7.83
CA ILE A 326 29.44 -14.21 7.89
C ILE A 326 29.74 -13.01 8.77
N SER A 327 29.54 -11.83 8.23
CA SER A 327 29.67 -10.56 8.94
C SER A 327 28.32 -9.87 9.12
N VAL A 328 28.24 -8.97 10.06
CA VAL A 328 27.12 -8.08 10.24
C VAL A 328 27.57 -6.63 10.17
N THR A 329 26.86 -5.85 9.37
CA THR A 329 27.16 -4.45 9.14
C THR A 329 26.00 -3.61 9.59
N ARG A 330 26.26 -2.60 10.41
CA ARG A 330 25.30 -1.55 10.75
C ARG A 330 25.26 -0.54 9.62
N VAL A 331 24.06 -0.30 9.09
CA VAL A 331 23.83 0.65 8.01
C VAL A 331 23.07 1.85 8.57
N GLU A 332 23.67 3.02 8.48
CA GLU A 332 23.06 4.28 8.86
C GLU A 332 22.85 5.14 7.62
N LEU A 333 21.61 5.53 7.39
CA LEU A 333 21.25 6.47 6.33
C LEU A 333 21.03 7.85 6.94
N THR A 334 21.87 8.80 6.56
CA THR A 334 21.73 10.21 6.95
C THR A 334 21.29 11.03 5.75
N GLU A 335 20.20 11.77 5.89
CA GLU A 335 19.76 12.74 4.90
C GLU A 335 20.04 14.15 5.41
N ARG A 336 20.78 14.93 4.64
CA ARG A 336 21.06 16.35 4.92
C ARG A 336 20.47 17.22 3.82
N LEU A 337 19.73 18.26 4.21
CA LEU A 337 19.32 19.28 3.26
C LEU A 337 20.58 20.01 2.73
N VAL A 338 20.70 20.12 1.42
CA VAL A 338 21.69 21.00 0.82
C VAL A 338 21.19 22.40 1.05
N GLN A 339 21.83 23.16 1.96
CA GLN A 339 21.50 24.58 2.17
C GLN A 339 21.68 25.29 0.85
N GLY A 340 20.60 25.80 0.29
CA GLY A 340 20.67 26.76 -0.78
C GLY A 340 21.44 27.98 -0.23
N GLY A 341 22.57 28.31 -0.85
CA GLY A 341 23.23 29.54 -0.55
C GLY A 341 22.23 30.68 -0.69
N ASP A 342 22.33 31.66 0.19
CA ASP A 342 21.54 32.89 0.24
C ASP A 342 21.43 33.53 -1.16
N HIS A 343 20.35 33.23 -1.87
CA HIS A 343 19.92 33.94 -3.06
C HIS A 343 18.42 33.71 -3.27
N VAL A 344 17.61 34.49 -2.61
CA VAL A 344 16.44 35.17 -3.18
C VAL A 344 16.38 36.54 -2.57
#